data_c40469abb2a4b712494e8bae2eb7275a
#
_entry.id   c40469abb2a4b712494e8bae2eb7275a
#
_cell.length_a   1.000
_cell.length_b   1.000
_cell.length_c   1.000
_cell.angle_alpha   90.00
_cell.angle_beta   90.00
_cell.angle_gamma   90.00
#
_symmetry.space_group_name_H-M   'P 1'
#
loop_
_entity.id
_entity.type
_entity.pdbx_description
1 polymer ?
#
loop_
_entity_poly.entity_id
_entity_poly.type
_entity_poly.pdbx_seq_one_letter_code
_entity_poly.pdbx_strand_id
1 'polypeptide(L)'
;MKPFVKTFPGFVRLIITPATVMNLNSDKKLKVQALWDTGATNIMISKRVANVLSLKKTGEISIQSFAGEKSVNEYYLRLLLAGGFTKDLQVLEFSEIKGADILIGMDIIGYGDFIFTLKKERNISKAQIYFMSPSKGITNPLA
;
A
#
# COMPACT_ATOMS: atom_id res chain seq x y z
N MET A 1 16.01 9.80 3.98
CA MET A 1 15.02 8.96 3.28
C MET A 1 14.70 9.59 1.93
N LYS A 2 14.66 8.79 0.91
CA LYS A 2 14.32 9.24 -0.45
C LYS A 2 12.84 9.00 -0.73
N PRO A 3 12.20 9.82 -1.57
CA PRO A 3 10.83 9.55 -1.97
C PRO A 3 10.73 8.22 -2.72
N PHE A 4 9.61 7.55 -2.54
CA PHE A 4 9.23 6.45 -3.40
C PHE A 4 8.65 7.02 -4.69
N VAL A 5 9.17 6.61 -5.83
CA VAL A 5 8.70 7.09 -7.14
C VAL A 5 8.53 5.90 -8.06
N LYS A 6 7.40 5.84 -8.74
CA LYS A 6 7.14 4.83 -9.78
C LYS A 6 6.53 5.51 -11.01
N THR A 7 7.10 5.23 -12.17
CA THR A 7 6.59 5.71 -13.46
C THR A 7 5.95 4.56 -14.23
N PHE A 8 4.82 4.84 -14.84
CA PHE A 8 4.06 3.88 -15.65
C PHE A 8 4.06 4.32 -17.12
N PRO A 9 4.11 3.39 -18.07
CA PRO A 9 4.21 3.71 -19.49
C PRO A 9 2.84 4.08 -20.12
N GLY A 10 2.02 4.85 -19.44
CA GLY A 10 0.74 5.29 -19.99
C GLY A 10 -0.29 5.55 -18.92
N PHE A 11 -1.55 5.64 -19.33
CA PHE A 11 -2.67 5.80 -18.41
C PHE A 11 -2.87 4.53 -17.58
N VAL A 12 -3.09 4.71 -16.28
CA VAL A 12 -3.38 3.60 -15.36
C VAL A 12 -4.70 3.85 -14.64
N ARG A 13 -5.47 2.81 -14.44
CA ARG A 13 -6.73 2.84 -13.67
C ARG A 13 -6.51 2.43 -12.21
N LEU A 14 -5.52 1.60 -11.98
CA LEU A 14 -5.12 1.13 -10.66
C LEU A 14 -3.65 1.46 -10.46
N ILE A 15 -3.32 2.04 -9.32
CA ILE A 15 -1.93 2.35 -8.96
C ILE A 15 -1.38 1.15 -8.21
N ILE A 16 -0.67 0.29 -8.92
CA ILE A 16 -0.07 -0.91 -8.36
C ILE A 16 1.45 -0.79 -8.45
N THR A 17 2.13 -0.94 -7.32
CA THR A 17 3.59 -0.83 -7.22
C THR A 17 4.17 -1.98 -6.43
N PRO A 18 5.47 -2.30 -6.65
CA PRO A 18 6.15 -3.26 -5.80
C PRO A 18 6.29 -2.76 -4.36
N ALA A 19 6.20 -3.68 -3.42
CA ALA A 19 6.50 -3.46 -2.02
C ALA A 19 7.12 -4.73 -1.43
N THR A 20 7.62 -4.65 -0.22
CA THR A 20 8.07 -5.81 0.55
C THR A 20 7.35 -5.81 1.88
N VAL A 21 6.89 -6.97 2.29
CA VAL A 21 6.32 -7.18 3.62
C VAL A 21 7.12 -8.23 4.38
N MET A 22 7.18 -8.08 5.68
CA MET A 22 8.07 -8.90 6.52
C MET A 22 7.38 -9.26 7.83
N ASN A 23 7.55 -10.52 8.24
CA ASN A 23 7.17 -10.96 9.57
C ASN A 23 8.18 -10.39 10.58
N LEU A 24 7.69 -9.72 11.63
CA LEU A 24 8.54 -9.10 12.64
C LEU A 24 9.19 -10.11 13.59
N ASN A 25 8.65 -11.32 13.69
CA ASN A 25 9.12 -12.35 14.59
C ASN A 25 9.98 -13.43 13.90
N SER A 26 10.30 -13.22 12.62
CA SER A 26 11.14 -14.12 11.83
C SER A 26 11.82 -13.35 10.70
N ASP A 27 12.66 -14.03 9.93
CA ASP A 27 13.32 -13.42 8.76
C ASP A 27 12.51 -13.55 7.47
N LYS A 28 11.25 -14.01 7.56
CA LYS A 28 10.41 -14.19 6.38
C LYS A 28 10.03 -12.86 5.76
N LYS A 29 10.35 -12.73 4.50
CA LYS A 29 10.03 -11.57 3.65
C LYS A 29 9.31 -12.04 2.40
N LEU A 30 8.46 -11.19 1.88
CA LEU A 30 7.75 -11.45 0.62
C LEU A 30 7.70 -10.16 -0.20
N LYS A 31 8.13 -10.26 -1.45
CA LYS A 31 7.86 -9.20 -2.44
C LYS A 31 6.43 -9.32 -2.90
N VAL A 32 5.74 -8.21 -2.91
CA VAL A 32 4.29 -8.15 -3.19
C VAL A 32 3.99 -7.04 -4.18
N GLN A 33 2.82 -7.14 -4.80
CA GLN A 33 2.21 -6.03 -5.54
C GLN A 33 1.24 -5.31 -4.61
N ALA A 34 1.41 -4.01 -4.49
CA ALA A 34 0.63 -3.17 -3.60
C ALA A 34 -0.29 -2.23 -4.39
N LEU A 35 -1.58 -2.31 -4.14
CA LEU A 35 -2.58 -1.38 -4.67
C LEU A 35 -2.72 -0.18 -3.72
N TRP A 36 -2.52 1.04 -4.24
CA TRP A 36 -2.73 2.26 -3.48
C TRP A 36 -4.20 2.69 -3.59
N ASP A 37 -4.87 2.82 -2.44
CA ASP A 37 -6.30 3.10 -2.38
C ASP A 37 -6.61 4.17 -1.33
N THR A 38 -6.86 5.39 -1.78
CA THR A 38 -7.22 6.52 -0.91
C THR A 38 -8.61 6.36 -0.28
N GLY A 39 -9.43 5.44 -0.79
CA GLY A 39 -10.74 5.12 -0.22
C GLY A 39 -10.70 4.10 0.92
N ALA A 40 -9.56 3.46 1.15
CA ALA A 40 -9.40 2.51 2.24
C ALA A 40 -8.79 3.19 3.47
N THR A 41 -9.29 2.86 4.66
CA THR A 41 -8.75 3.40 5.91
C THR A 41 -7.51 2.67 6.39
N ASN A 42 -7.44 1.38 6.14
CA ASN A 42 -6.40 0.50 6.64
C ASN A 42 -5.70 -0.25 5.53
N ILE A 43 -4.44 -0.58 5.77
CA ILE A 43 -3.73 -1.53 4.94
C ILE A 43 -4.37 -2.90 5.07
N MET A 44 -4.53 -3.59 3.95
CA MET A 44 -5.10 -4.92 3.91
C MET A 44 -4.15 -5.89 3.23
N ILE A 45 -4.14 -7.13 3.66
CA ILE A 45 -3.34 -8.20 3.07
C ILE A 45 -4.24 -9.36 2.65
N SER A 46 -3.82 -10.07 1.61
CA SER A 46 -4.50 -11.31 1.24
C SER A 46 -4.18 -12.43 2.23
N LYS A 47 -5.05 -13.42 2.29
CA LYS A 47 -4.81 -14.63 3.07
C LYS A 47 -3.51 -15.32 2.67
N ARG A 48 -3.17 -15.29 1.38
CA ARG A 48 -1.91 -15.85 0.87
C ARG A 48 -0.70 -15.20 1.53
N VAL A 49 -0.69 -13.87 1.65
CA VAL A 49 0.40 -13.12 2.30
C VAL A 49 0.56 -13.55 3.75
N ALA A 50 -0.54 -13.62 4.50
CA ALA A 50 -0.52 -14.06 5.89
C ALA A 50 0.06 -15.47 6.03
N ASN A 51 -0.35 -16.37 5.14
CA ASN A 51 0.13 -17.77 5.17
C ASN A 51 1.60 -17.90 4.79
N VAL A 52 2.03 -17.24 3.71
CA VAL A 52 3.44 -17.29 3.25
C VAL A 52 4.38 -16.73 4.31
N LEU A 53 4.00 -15.65 4.96
CA LEU A 53 4.81 -15.04 6.03
C LEU A 53 4.64 -15.74 7.39
N SER A 54 3.76 -16.73 7.49
CA SER A 54 3.42 -17.39 8.75
C SER A 54 3.05 -16.40 9.86
N LEU A 55 2.24 -15.39 9.51
CA LEU A 55 1.81 -14.39 10.47
C LEU A 55 0.87 -15.03 11.49
N LYS A 56 1.05 -14.64 12.75
CA LYS A 56 0.13 -15.02 13.81
C LYS A 56 -0.98 -13.97 13.93
N LYS A 57 -2.20 -14.45 13.96
CA LYS A 57 -3.37 -13.61 14.19
C LYS A 57 -3.23 -12.90 15.54
N THR A 58 -3.36 -11.58 15.54
CA THR A 58 -3.31 -10.74 16.75
C THR A 58 -4.70 -10.41 17.30
N GLY A 59 -5.74 -10.59 16.49
CA GLY A 59 -7.11 -10.32 16.88
C GLY A 59 -8.07 -10.50 15.72
N GLU A 60 -9.31 -10.16 15.96
CA GLU A 60 -10.35 -10.04 14.97
C GLU A 60 -11.01 -8.68 15.10
N ILE A 61 -11.31 -8.07 13.97
CA ILE A 61 -11.98 -6.77 13.90
C ILE A 61 -13.22 -6.88 13.04
N SER A 62 -14.28 -6.19 13.46
CA SER A 62 -15.48 -6.05 12.66
C SER A 62 -15.35 -4.84 11.74
N ILE A 63 -15.53 -5.05 10.44
CA ILE A 63 -15.52 -3.98 9.44
C ILE A 63 -16.87 -3.89 8.75
N GLN A 64 -17.25 -2.66 8.37
CA GLN A 64 -18.43 -2.40 7.57
C GLN A 64 -18.07 -2.49 6.10
N SER A 65 -18.82 -3.28 5.34
CA SER A 65 -18.68 -3.39 3.89
C SER A 65 -20.05 -3.20 3.22
N PHE A 66 -20.07 -3.11 1.90
CA PHE A 66 -21.30 -3.04 1.13
C PHE A 66 -22.20 -4.26 1.35
N ALA A 67 -21.61 -5.41 1.70
CA ALA A 67 -22.32 -6.65 2.00
C ALA A 67 -22.76 -6.77 3.47
N GLY A 68 -22.55 -5.72 4.28
CA GLY A 68 -22.85 -5.69 5.70
C GLY A 68 -21.60 -5.80 6.57
N GLU A 69 -21.81 -6.10 7.85
CA GLU A 69 -20.73 -6.25 8.82
C GLU A 69 -19.99 -7.59 8.63
N LYS A 70 -18.67 -7.55 8.68
CA LYS A 70 -17.82 -8.72 8.51
C LYS A 70 -16.68 -8.70 9.53
N SER A 71 -16.44 -9.84 10.15
CA SER A 71 -15.26 -10.04 11.00
C SER A 71 -14.07 -10.45 10.14
N VAL A 72 -12.93 -9.78 10.32
CA VAL A 72 -11.69 -10.08 9.62
C VAL A 72 -10.55 -10.27 10.61
N ASN A 73 -9.58 -11.10 10.22
CA ASN A 73 -8.40 -11.32 11.03
C ASN A 73 -7.47 -10.12 10.98
N GLU A 74 -6.77 -9.89 12.08
CA GLU A 74 -5.80 -8.84 12.26
C GLU A 74 -4.42 -9.45 12.48
N TYR A 75 -3.41 -8.84 11.87
CA TYR A 75 -2.00 -9.24 12.00
C TYR A 75 -1.12 -8.03 12.20
N TYR A 76 0.14 -8.27 12.50
CA TYR A 76 1.16 -7.22 12.63
C TYR A 76 2.34 -7.57 11.73
N LEU A 77 2.79 -6.63 10.92
CA LEU A 77 3.91 -6.83 9.98
C LEU A 77 4.69 -5.55 9.74
N ARG A 78 5.80 -5.67 9.04
CA ARG A 78 6.59 -4.54 8.53
C ARG A 78 6.36 -4.36 7.05
N LEU A 79 6.01 -3.14 6.66
CA LEU A 79 5.96 -2.70 5.27
C LEU A 79 7.25 -1.96 4.91
N LEU A 80 7.84 -2.32 3.77
CA LEU A 80 9.01 -1.65 3.23
C LEU A 80 8.70 -1.20 1.79
N LEU A 81 9.00 0.06 1.51
CA LEU A 81 8.94 0.61 0.16
C LEU A 81 10.36 1.01 -0.30
N ALA A 82 10.58 1.05 -1.61
CA ALA A 82 11.82 1.57 -2.16
C ALA A 82 12.02 3.02 -1.67
N GLY A 83 13.28 3.44 -1.50
CA GLY A 83 13.61 4.75 -0.95
C GLY A 83 13.82 4.76 0.56
N GLY A 84 13.61 3.63 1.22
CA GLY A 84 13.89 3.45 2.65
C GLY A 84 12.71 3.64 3.59
N PHE A 85 11.49 3.82 3.06
CA PHE A 85 10.32 3.86 3.92
C PHE A 85 10.09 2.50 4.57
N THR A 86 9.93 2.51 5.89
CA THR A 86 9.67 1.31 6.70
C THR A 86 8.65 1.65 7.77
N LYS A 87 7.64 0.81 7.93
CA LYS A 87 6.67 0.98 8.99
C LYS A 87 6.16 -0.36 9.49
N ASP A 88 6.14 -0.51 10.82
CA ASP A 88 5.51 -1.63 11.51
C ASP A 88 4.08 -1.24 11.85
N LEU A 89 3.12 -2.05 11.46
CA LEU A 89 1.72 -1.71 11.66
C LEU A 89 0.82 -2.92 11.69
N GLN A 90 -0.36 -2.72 12.26
CA GLN A 90 -1.46 -3.68 12.18
C GLN A 90 -2.07 -3.66 10.78
N VAL A 91 -2.40 -4.83 10.28
CA VAL A 91 -3.01 -5.03 8.97
C VAL A 91 -4.22 -5.95 9.10
N LEU A 92 -5.17 -5.77 8.20
CA LEU A 92 -6.39 -6.57 8.16
C LEU A 92 -6.32 -7.57 7.01
N GLU A 93 -6.86 -8.77 7.23
CA GLU A 93 -6.96 -9.76 6.17
C GLU A 93 -8.16 -9.44 5.29
N PHE A 94 -7.94 -9.47 3.99
CA PHE A 94 -8.99 -9.35 3.00
C PHE A 94 -9.08 -10.63 2.17
N SER A 95 -10.28 -11.05 1.84
CA SER A 95 -10.50 -12.33 1.15
C SER A 95 -9.87 -12.35 -0.24
N GLU A 96 -9.94 -11.24 -0.96
CA GLU A 96 -9.39 -11.12 -2.29
C GLU A 96 -9.13 -9.66 -2.65
N ILE A 97 -7.91 -9.37 -3.12
CA ILE A 97 -7.53 -8.09 -3.70
C ILE A 97 -7.19 -8.35 -5.16
N LYS A 98 -8.00 -7.82 -6.08
CA LYS A 98 -7.82 -8.06 -7.50
C LYS A 98 -6.54 -7.41 -8.03
N GLY A 99 -5.64 -8.22 -8.57
CA GLY A 99 -4.40 -7.74 -9.20
C GLY A 99 -3.31 -7.30 -8.22
N ALA A 100 -3.52 -7.49 -6.93
CA ALA A 100 -2.54 -7.13 -5.90
C ALA A 100 -2.57 -8.11 -4.74
N ASP A 101 -1.49 -8.12 -3.98
CA ASP A 101 -1.36 -8.94 -2.77
C ASP A 101 -1.73 -8.17 -1.50
N ILE A 102 -1.51 -6.86 -1.54
CA ILE A 102 -1.81 -5.96 -0.43
C ILE A 102 -2.48 -4.68 -0.97
N LEU A 103 -3.21 -4.02 -0.09
CA LEU A 103 -3.83 -2.73 -0.36
C LEU A 103 -3.29 -1.72 0.65
N ILE A 104 -2.73 -0.60 0.14
CA ILE A 104 -2.20 0.49 0.97
C ILE A 104 -3.30 1.54 1.12
N GLY A 105 -3.74 1.74 2.34
CA GLY A 105 -4.80 2.69 2.67
C GLY A 105 -4.28 3.99 3.26
N MET A 106 -5.21 4.78 3.82
CA MET A 106 -4.91 6.09 4.39
C MET A 106 -4.06 6.03 5.66
N ASP A 107 -3.94 4.86 6.29
CA ASP A 107 -3.03 4.64 7.41
C ASP A 107 -1.54 4.73 7.01
N ILE A 108 -1.25 4.66 5.73
CA ILE A 108 0.08 4.96 5.16
C ILE A 108 0.03 6.28 4.40
N ILE A 109 -0.90 6.42 3.44
CA ILE A 109 -1.01 7.59 2.56
C ILE A 109 -1.15 8.88 3.38
N GLY A 110 -1.93 8.84 4.45
CA GLY A 110 -2.22 9.98 5.30
C GLY A 110 -1.03 10.47 6.15
N TYR A 111 0.07 9.73 6.18
CA TYR A 111 1.28 10.12 6.92
C TYR A 111 2.36 10.76 6.05
N GLY A 112 2.07 11.04 4.80
CA GLY A 112 3.06 11.60 3.90
C GLY A 112 2.44 12.44 2.79
N ASP A 113 3.30 12.81 1.86
CA ASP A 113 2.89 13.46 0.61
C ASP A 113 2.68 12.40 -0.45
N PHE A 114 1.47 12.31 -0.96
CA PHE A 114 1.09 11.39 -2.02
C PHE A 114 0.66 12.19 -3.24
N ILE A 115 1.36 12.01 -4.35
CA ILE A 115 1.09 12.73 -5.59
C ILE A 115 0.97 11.73 -6.73
N PHE A 116 -0.11 11.85 -7.48
CA PHE A 116 -0.28 11.15 -8.74
C PHE A 116 -0.37 12.16 -9.87
N THR A 117 0.44 11.97 -10.90
CA THR A 117 0.44 12.84 -12.08
C THR A 117 0.31 12.04 -13.37
N LEU A 118 -0.38 12.61 -14.34
CA LEU A 118 -0.40 12.13 -15.72
C LEU A 118 0.21 13.22 -16.60
N LYS A 119 1.37 12.91 -17.17
CA LYS A 119 2.08 13.82 -18.06
C LYS A 119 1.91 13.37 -19.51
N LYS A 120 1.45 14.26 -20.36
CA LYS A 120 1.41 14.06 -21.81
C LYS A 120 2.56 14.80 -22.46
N GLU A 121 3.41 14.08 -23.17
CA GLU A 121 4.45 14.66 -24.01
C GLU A 121 4.28 14.13 -25.43
N ARG A 122 3.95 15.01 -26.39
CA ARG A 122 3.60 14.63 -27.77
C ARG A 122 2.42 13.66 -27.75
N ASN A 123 2.56 12.44 -28.28
CA ASN A 123 1.50 11.42 -28.28
C ASN A 123 1.73 10.35 -27.20
N ILE A 124 2.63 10.61 -26.23
CA ILE A 124 2.99 9.65 -25.18
C ILE A 124 2.46 10.18 -23.85
N SER A 125 1.70 9.33 -23.16
CA SER A 125 1.26 9.60 -21.79
C SER A 125 2.11 8.78 -20.81
N LYS A 126 2.51 9.42 -19.71
CA LYS A 126 3.20 8.75 -18.59
C LYS A 126 2.51 9.11 -17.30
N ALA A 127 2.17 8.11 -16.51
CA ALA A 127 1.68 8.31 -15.16
C ALA A 127 2.82 8.12 -14.16
N GLN A 128 2.79 8.89 -13.09
CA GLN A 128 3.80 8.81 -12.05
C GLN A 128 3.15 8.95 -10.68
N ILE A 129 3.56 8.10 -9.77
CA ILE A 129 3.25 8.22 -8.34
C ILE A 129 4.51 8.65 -7.59
N TYR A 130 4.32 9.54 -6.65
CA TYR A 130 5.33 10.01 -5.71
C TYR A 130 4.76 9.84 -4.30
N PHE A 131 5.54 9.26 -3.39
CA PHE A 131 5.20 9.19 -1.97
C PHE A 131 6.43 9.50 -1.12
N MET A 132 6.25 10.40 -0.15
CA MET A 132 7.29 10.80 0.77
C MET A 132 6.73 10.90 2.19
N SER A 133 7.35 10.21 3.13
CA SER A 133 7.00 10.29 4.54
C SER A 133 8.28 10.52 5.37
N PRO A 134 8.29 11.44 6.34
CA PRO A 134 7.19 12.35 6.65
C PRO A 134 6.93 13.38 5.55
N SER A 135 5.76 14.00 5.60
CA SER A 135 5.39 15.06 4.66
C SER A 135 6.40 16.21 4.68
N LYS A 136 6.74 16.70 3.51
CA LYS A 136 7.58 17.90 3.34
C LYS A 136 6.75 19.18 3.18
N GLY A 137 5.43 19.04 3.14
CA GLY A 137 4.54 20.16 2.93
C GLY A 137 4.71 20.77 1.56
N ILE A 138 4.12 20.14 0.55
CA ILE A 138 4.18 20.64 -0.83
C ILE A 138 3.25 21.84 -0.96
N THR A 139 3.83 23.04 -1.05
CA THR A 139 3.08 24.28 -1.19
C THR A 139 2.63 24.54 -2.61
N ASN A 140 3.31 24.02 -3.61
CA ASN A 140 2.92 24.10 -5.01
C ASN A 140 3.41 22.85 -5.76
N PRO A 141 2.61 21.78 -5.80
CA PRO A 141 3.01 20.53 -6.47
C PRO A 141 3.12 20.67 -7.99
N LEU A 142 2.64 21.77 -8.55
CA LEU A 142 2.68 22.03 -9.99
C LEU A 142 3.79 23.02 -10.39
N ALA A 143 4.55 23.48 -9.42
CA ALA A 143 5.69 24.36 -9.67
C ALA A 143 6.91 23.61 -10.22
#